data_f996147d5cb7e572c411117648d6c572
#
_entry.id   f996147d5cb7e572c411117648d6c572
#
_cell.length_a   1.000
_cell.length_b   1.000
_cell.length_c   1.000
_cell.angle_alpha   90.00
_cell.angle_beta   90.00
_cell.angle_gamma   90.00
#
_symmetry.space_group_name_H-M   'P 1'
#
loop_
_entity.id
_entity.type
_entity.pdbx_description
1 polymer ?
#
loop_
_entity_poly.entity_id
_entity_poly.type
_entity_poly.pdbx_seq_one_letter_code
_entity_poly.pdbx_strand_id
1 'polypeptide(L)'
;MENYKHSCVIDANGVYVDLVLVLLPDKGEPEVQGYTLHEGESIIDFEPPEIKKKAGDNGFVAPKWDGTKWVESATAEQIAALAPTLEQARAAATERISGKCSAAIYSGVTVDGKHYRLTENDQLALNAAIGLATSTGESISYAADGEAGTRMTAVQLSAIGKAGYDWGYVCRSYYGLLYTWVQRETDTDKLAAIHFGSVLPDDLMQTLTSTLAGAGIDLSKYAAALSA
;
A
#
# COMPACT_ATOMS: atom_id res chain seq x y z
N MET A 1 -8.81 19.27 41.71
CA MET A 1 -8.61 18.96 40.26
C MET A 1 -9.95 18.46 39.75
N GLU A 2 -10.49 19.09 38.70
CA GLU A 2 -11.70 18.57 38.07
C GLU A 2 -11.38 17.24 37.43
N ASN A 3 -12.08 16.18 37.82
CA ASN A 3 -11.91 14.84 37.26
C ASN A 3 -12.93 14.66 36.13
N TYR A 4 -12.48 14.36 34.96
CA TYR A 4 -13.31 14.02 33.82
C TYR A 4 -13.16 12.53 33.45
N LYS A 5 -14.21 11.94 32.92
CA LYS A 5 -14.18 10.65 32.25
C LYS A 5 -14.91 10.72 30.91
N HIS A 6 -14.49 9.88 29.99
CA HIS A 6 -15.25 9.65 28.76
C HIS A 6 -16.34 8.60 29.02
N SER A 7 -17.53 8.84 28.50
CA SER A 7 -18.65 7.90 28.57
C SER A 7 -19.37 7.87 27.23
N CYS A 8 -20.03 6.76 26.93
CA CYS A 8 -20.78 6.62 25.68
C CYS A 8 -22.25 6.98 25.87
N VAL A 9 -22.82 7.68 24.89
CA VAL A 9 -24.27 7.88 24.77
C VAL A 9 -24.84 6.77 23.89
N ILE A 10 -25.91 6.15 24.35
CA ILE A 10 -26.71 5.18 23.60
C ILE A 10 -28.16 5.64 23.52
N ASP A 11 -28.84 5.29 22.42
CA ASP A 11 -30.27 5.54 22.26
C ASP A 11 -31.12 4.53 23.07
N ALA A 12 -32.46 4.68 22.99
CA ALA A 12 -33.42 3.78 23.66
C ALA A 12 -33.29 2.31 23.26
N ASN A 13 -32.67 1.99 22.12
CA ASN A 13 -32.44 0.64 21.63
C ASN A 13 -31.04 0.13 21.99
N GLY A 14 -30.22 0.93 22.65
CA GLY A 14 -28.82 0.64 22.98
C GLY A 14 -27.83 0.94 21.87
N VAL A 15 -28.24 1.58 20.76
CA VAL A 15 -27.35 1.91 19.64
C VAL A 15 -26.45 3.08 20.05
N TYR A 16 -25.15 2.97 19.71
CA TYR A 16 -24.16 4.02 20.00
C TYR A 16 -24.50 5.31 19.24
N VAL A 17 -24.51 6.42 19.96
CA VAL A 17 -24.79 7.77 19.44
C VAL A 17 -23.54 8.62 19.41
N ASP A 18 -22.88 8.79 20.57
CA ASP A 18 -21.72 9.68 20.68
C ASP A 18 -20.81 9.31 21.88
N LEU A 19 -19.63 9.90 21.88
CA LEU A 19 -18.69 9.87 23.00
C LEU A 19 -18.72 11.23 23.69
N VAL A 20 -19.03 11.26 24.98
CA VAL A 20 -19.16 12.50 25.75
C VAL A 20 -18.16 12.56 26.90
N LEU A 21 -17.83 13.79 27.28
CA LEU A 21 -17.02 14.06 28.46
C LEU A 21 -17.96 14.30 29.67
N VAL A 22 -17.75 13.54 30.73
CA VAL A 22 -18.51 13.66 31.95
C VAL A 22 -17.61 14.25 33.03
N LEU A 23 -17.99 15.38 33.57
CA LEU A 23 -17.36 16.01 34.76
C LEU A 23 -17.79 15.25 36.01
N LEU A 24 -16.82 14.85 36.83
CA LEU A 24 -17.01 14.21 38.12
C LEU A 24 -16.63 15.20 39.23
N PRO A 25 -17.56 16.04 39.71
CA PRO A 25 -17.26 17.01 40.74
C PRO A 25 -17.02 16.32 42.08
N ASP A 26 -16.18 16.92 42.95
CA ASP A 26 -15.93 16.41 44.30
C ASP A 26 -17.22 16.39 45.17
N LYS A 27 -18.20 17.23 44.82
CA LYS A 27 -19.54 17.30 45.40
C LYS A 27 -20.55 17.64 44.32
N GLY A 28 -21.63 16.88 44.24
CA GLY A 28 -22.68 17.04 43.24
C GLY A 28 -22.85 15.81 42.39
N GLU A 29 -23.74 15.90 41.39
CA GLU A 29 -23.95 14.83 40.40
C GLU A 29 -23.01 14.99 39.20
N PRO A 30 -22.66 13.90 38.54
CA PRO A 30 -21.90 13.96 37.28
C PRO A 30 -22.62 14.81 36.21
N GLU A 31 -21.88 15.67 35.52
CA GLU A 31 -22.42 16.57 34.50
C GLU A 31 -21.80 16.29 33.12
N VAL A 32 -22.65 16.12 32.11
CA VAL A 32 -22.23 15.94 30.73
C VAL A 32 -21.82 17.26 30.12
N GLN A 33 -20.63 17.34 29.59
CA GLN A 33 -20.09 18.56 29.02
C GLN A 33 -20.31 18.59 27.50
N GLY A 34 -20.89 19.68 26.99
CA GLY A 34 -21.01 19.95 25.56
C GLY A 34 -22.02 19.07 24.79
N TYR A 35 -22.82 18.29 25.51
CA TYR A 35 -23.86 17.45 24.91
C TYR A 35 -25.13 17.50 25.74
N THR A 36 -26.28 17.60 25.08
CA THR A 36 -27.59 17.52 25.73
C THR A 36 -28.24 16.20 25.34
N LEU A 37 -28.51 15.34 26.33
CA LEU A 37 -29.22 14.08 26.09
C LEU A 37 -30.62 14.34 25.54
N HIS A 38 -30.94 13.61 24.46
CA HIS A 38 -32.27 13.60 23.87
C HIS A 38 -33.18 12.58 24.57
N GLU A 39 -34.47 12.65 24.30
CA GLU A 39 -35.44 11.69 24.84
C GLU A 39 -35.08 10.26 24.45
N GLY A 40 -34.99 9.38 25.44
CA GLY A 40 -34.61 7.97 25.23
C GLY A 40 -33.11 7.70 25.20
N GLU A 41 -32.26 8.72 25.24
CA GLU A 41 -30.82 8.53 25.34
C GLU A 41 -30.38 8.29 26.80
N SER A 42 -29.33 7.52 26.96
CA SER A 42 -28.70 7.24 28.26
C SER A 42 -27.18 7.17 28.15
N ILE A 43 -26.51 7.39 29.27
CA ILE A 43 -25.05 7.30 29.34
C ILE A 43 -24.66 5.95 29.91
N ILE A 44 -23.68 5.33 29.29
CA ILE A 44 -23.02 4.14 29.82
C ILE A 44 -21.53 4.42 30.05
N ASP A 45 -21.02 3.88 31.14
CA ASP A 45 -19.61 4.00 31.51
C ASP A 45 -18.82 2.82 30.93
N PHE A 46 -18.56 2.89 29.64
CA PHE A 46 -17.84 1.85 28.91
C PHE A 46 -16.98 2.48 27.81
N GLU A 47 -15.93 1.75 27.39
CA GLU A 47 -15.06 2.21 26.31
C GLU A 47 -15.85 2.34 24.99
N PRO A 48 -15.58 3.39 24.19
CA PRO A 48 -16.27 3.59 22.92
C PRO A 48 -15.98 2.45 21.95
N PRO A 49 -16.97 2.06 21.14
CA PRO A 49 -16.74 1.05 20.10
C PRO A 49 -15.90 1.62 18.97
N GLU A 50 -15.06 0.79 18.37
CA GLU A 50 -14.46 1.14 17.08
C GLU A 50 -15.54 1.18 16.01
N ILE A 51 -15.61 2.27 15.24
CA ILE A 51 -16.60 2.44 14.17
C ILE A 51 -15.95 2.10 12.82
N LYS A 52 -16.53 1.12 12.15
CA LYS A 52 -16.14 0.73 10.79
C LYS A 52 -16.72 1.70 9.77
N LYS A 53 -15.85 2.41 9.03
CA LYS A 53 -16.24 3.41 8.03
C LYS A 53 -16.13 2.93 6.59
N LYS A 54 -15.37 1.86 6.35
CA LYS A 54 -15.16 1.24 5.04
C LYS A 54 -14.88 -0.26 5.19
N ALA A 55 -15.00 -0.99 4.09
CA ALA A 55 -14.61 -2.39 4.06
C ALA A 55 -13.14 -2.56 4.47
N GLY A 56 -12.85 -3.58 5.29
CA GLY A 56 -11.51 -3.85 5.79
C GLY A 56 -11.14 -3.12 7.10
N ASP A 57 -11.90 -2.10 7.53
CA ASP A 57 -11.72 -1.52 8.86
C ASP A 57 -12.15 -2.52 9.94
N ASN A 58 -11.49 -2.46 11.10
CA ASN A 58 -11.96 -3.12 12.30
C ASN A 58 -13.18 -2.39 12.89
N GLY A 59 -13.89 -3.05 13.83
CA GLY A 59 -14.99 -2.44 14.55
C GLY A 59 -16.37 -2.75 13.97
N PHE A 60 -17.36 -1.96 14.36
CA PHE A 60 -18.77 -2.15 14.09
C PHE A 60 -19.30 -1.13 13.09
N VAL A 61 -20.23 -1.52 12.24
CA VAL A 61 -20.96 -0.61 11.33
C VAL A 61 -22.04 0.14 12.12
N ALA A 62 -22.81 -0.56 12.95
CA ALA A 62 -23.82 -0.01 13.85
C ALA A 62 -23.68 -0.68 15.22
N PRO A 63 -22.75 -0.18 16.05
CA PRO A 63 -22.54 -0.76 17.37
C PRO A 63 -23.74 -0.59 18.28
N LYS A 64 -24.17 -1.67 18.91
CA LYS A 64 -25.25 -1.70 19.87
C LYS A 64 -24.76 -2.28 21.20
N TRP A 65 -25.13 -1.66 22.30
CA TRP A 65 -24.86 -2.15 23.63
C TRP A 65 -25.88 -3.24 24.01
N ASP A 66 -25.44 -4.44 24.36
CA ASP A 66 -26.30 -5.54 24.77
C ASP A 66 -26.52 -5.64 26.29
N GLY A 67 -25.96 -4.68 27.04
CA GLY A 67 -25.95 -4.65 28.51
C GLY A 67 -24.61 -5.07 29.11
N THR A 68 -23.72 -5.70 28.31
CA THR A 68 -22.42 -6.20 28.78
C THR A 68 -21.28 -5.85 27.83
N LYS A 69 -21.54 -5.76 26.51
CA LYS A 69 -20.55 -5.51 25.46
C LYS A 69 -21.18 -4.87 24.23
N TRP A 70 -20.35 -4.34 23.36
CA TRP A 70 -20.77 -3.90 22.03
C TRP A 70 -20.98 -5.11 21.12
N VAL A 71 -22.09 -5.10 20.36
CA VAL A 71 -22.43 -6.08 19.33
C VAL A 71 -22.81 -5.38 18.04
N GLU A 72 -22.63 -6.05 16.90
CA GLU A 72 -23.07 -5.52 15.60
C GLU A 72 -24.59 -5.60 15.47
N SER A 73 -25.21 -4.47 15.08
CA SER A 73 -26.65 -4.38 14.81
C SER A 73 -26.97 -3.94 13.39
N ALA A 74 -25.95 -3.70 12.56
CA ALA A 74 -26.15 -3.35 11.17
C ALA A 74 -26.80 -4.51 10.39
N THR A 75 -27.66 -4.16 9.44
CA THR A 75 -28.20 -5.13 8.50
C THR A 75 -27.13 -5.59 7.50
N ALA A 76 -27.37 -6.74 6.85
CA ALA A 76 -26.49 -7.23 5.79
C ALA A 76 -26.30 -6.21 4.66
N GLU A 77 -27.36 -5.44 4.34
CA GLU A 77 -27.32 -4.37 3.33
C GLU A 77 -26.43 -3.21 3.77
N GLN A 78 -26.49 -2.81 5.03
CA GLN A 78 -25.65 -1.75 5.59
C GLN A 78 -24.16 -2.16 5.59
N ILE A 79 -23.88 -3.42 5.93
CA ILE A 79 -22.51 -3.96 5.87
C ILE A 79 -22.04 -4.04 4.41
N ALA A 80 -22.89 -4.51 3.50
CA ALA A 80 -22.58 -4.60 2.08
C ALA A 80 -22.34 -3.23 1.43
N ALA A 81 -23.05 -2.18 1.91
CA ALA A 81 -22.86 -0.80 1.42
C ALA A 81 -21.47 -0.23 1.70
N LEU A 82 -20.72 -0.81 2.63
CA LEU A 82 -19.32 -0.45 2.90
C LEU A 82 -18.31 -1.15 1.97
N ALA A 83 -18.76 -2.17 1.22
CA ALA A 83 -17.88 -2.83 0.25
C ALA A 83 -17.43 -1.82 -0.83
N PRO A 84 -16.18 -1.89 -1.27
CA PRO A 84 -15.71 -1.00 -2.32
C PRO A 84 -16.48 -1.27 -3.61
N THR A 85 -16.81 -0.21 -4.34
CA THR A 85 -17.30 -0.37 -5.71
C THR A 85 -16.21 -1.01 -6.58
N LEU A 86 -16.60 -1.59 -7.72
CA LEU A 86 -15.64 -2.15 -8.67
C LEU A 86 -14.58 -1.12 -9.10
N GLU A 87 -14.98 0.13 -9.30
CA GLU A 87 -14.08 1.24 -9.64
C GLU A 87 -13.07 1.52 -8.52
N GLN A 88 -13.54 1.60 -7.28
CA GLN A 88 -12.68 1.80 -6.10
C GLN A 88 -11.70 0.63 -5.90
N ALA A 89 -12.18 -0.61 -6.09
CA ALA A 89 -11.33 -1.80 -5.99
C ALA A 89 -10.24 -1.82 -7.09
N ARG A 90 -10.57 -1.44 -8.34
CA ARG A 90 -9.61 -1.30 -9.43
C ARG A 90 -8.59 -0.19 -9.18
N ALA A 91 -9.03 0.97 -8.68
CA ALA A 91 -8.14 2.07 -8.34
C ALA A 91 -7.15 1.66 -7.25
N ALA A 92 -7.62 1.03 -6.17
CA ALA A 92 -6.77 0.54 -5.08
C ALA A 92 -5.78 -0.54 -5.54
N ALA A 93 -6.21 -1.47 -6.41
CA ALA A 93 -5.32 -2.48 -6.99
C ALA A 93 -4.25 -1.83 -7.87
N THR A 94 -4.63 -0.86 -8.70
CA THR A 94 -3.71 -0.11 -9.59
C THR A 94 -2.66 0.65 -8.78
N GLU A 95 -3.06 1.37 -7.74
CA GLU A 95 -2.15 2.09 -6.85
C GLU A 95 -1.14 1.14 -6.18
N ARG A 96 -1.64 0.00 -5.65
CA ARG A 96 -0.81 -1.02 -5.00
C ARG A 96 0.24 -1.60 -5.94
N ILE A 97 -0.15 -2.01 -7.17
CA ILE A 97 0.80 -2.59 -8.14
C ILE A 97 1.78 -1.54 -8.67
N SER A 98 1.36 -0.29 -8.85
CA SER A 98 2.21 0.83 -9.30
C SER A 98 3.29 1.17 -8.27
N GLY A 99 2.89 1.35 -7.00
CA GLY A 99 3.82 1.63 -5.91
C GLY A 99 4.88 0.53 -5.74
N LYS A 100 4.45 -0.73 -5.83
CA LYS A 100 5.37 -1.88 -5.75
C LYS A 100 6.27 -2.01 -6.98
N CYS A 101 5.78 -1.69 -8.19
CA CYS A 101 6.62 -1.63 -9.38
C CYS A 101 7.75 -0.60 -9.25
N SER A 102 7.43 0.61 -8.80
CA SER A 102 8.42 1.65 -8.53
C SER A 102 9.43 1.22 -7.46
N ALA A 103 8.96 0.64 -6.37
CA ALA A 103 9.83 0.11 -5.32
C ALA A 103 10.77 -0.99 -5.83
N ALA A 104 10.27 -1.91 -6.68
CA ALA A 104 11.07 -2.97 -7.29
C ALA A 104 12.16 -2.40 -8.20
N ILE A 105 11.85 -1.39 -9.03
CA ILE A 105 12.86 -0.71 -9.86
C ILE A 105 13.92 -0.04 -8.97
N TYR A 106 13.48 0.71 -7.97
CA TYR A 106 14.38 1.49 -7.10
C TYR A 106 15.22 0.61 -6.18
N SER A 107 14.78 -0.63 -5.87
CA SER A 107 15.59 -1.57 -5.12
C SER A 107 16.93 -1.88 -5.81
N GLY A 108 16.98 -1.76 -7.14
CA GLY A 108 18.23 -1.82 -7.88
C GLY A 108 18.59 -3.19 -8.47
N VAL A 109 19.85 -3.33 -8.85
CA VAL A 109 20.39 -4.52 -9.52
C VAL A 109 21.72 -4.94 -8.92
N THR A 110 22.05 -6.22 -9.05
CA THR A 110 23.36 -6.75 -8.68
C THR A 110 24.16 -7.03 -9.95
N VAL A 111 25.35 -6.43 -10.04
CA VAL A 111 26.31 -6.63 -11.14
C VAL A 111 27.65 -6.99 -10.52
N ASP A 112 28.29 -8.08 -10.98
CA ASP A 112 29.58 -8.59 -10.48
C ASP A 112 29.60 -8.74 -8.94
N GLY A 113 28.49 -9.21 -8.35
CA GLY A 113 28.34 -9.43 -6.91
C GLY A 113 28.12 -8.16 -6.08
N LYS A 114 28.07 -6.98 -6.69
CA LYS A 114 27.83 -5.69 -6.04
C LYS A 114 26.43 -5.18 -6.35
N HIS A 115 25.78 -4.63 -5.33
CA HIS A 115 24.43 -4.07 -5.44
C HIS A 115 24.48 -2.57 -5.77
N TYR A 116 23.62 -2.15 -6.71
CA TYR A 116 23.46 -0.76 -7.13
C TYR A 116 22.00 -0.38 -7.09
N ARG A 117 21.62 0.54 -6.21
CA ARG A 117 20.28 1.11 -6.18
C ARG A 117 20.00 1.89 -7.46
N LEU A 118 18.71 1.99 -7.80
CA LEU A 118 18.26 2.68 -9.00
C LEU A 118 17.14 3.69 -8.69
N THR A 119 17.29 4.45 -7.59
CA THR A 119 16.43 5.63 -7.40
C THR A 119 16.61 6.61 -8.57
N GLU A 120 15.73 7.56 -8.73
CA GLU A 120 15.84 8.56 -9.80
C GLU A 120 17.20 9.28 -9.78
N ASN A 121 17.68 9.64 -8.59
CA ASN A 121 18.99 10.28 -8.43
C ASN A 121 20.14 9.32 -8.78
N ASP A 122 20.04 8.04 -8.41
CA ASP A 122 21.07 7.04 -8.75
C ASP A 122 21.12 6.82 -10.27
N GLN A 123 19.97 6.77 -10.95
CA GLN A 123 19.90 6.66 -12.41
C GLN A 123 20.52 7.88 -13.10
N LEU A 124 20.24 9.10 -12.61
CA LEU A 124 20.85 10.32 -13.14
C LEU A 124 22.37 10.34 -12.94
N ALA A 125 22.84 9.97 -11.74
CA ALA A 125 24.27 9.92 -11.44
C ALA A 125 25.00 8.86 -12.28
N LEU A 126 24.39 7.69 -12.46
CA LEU A 126 24.95 6.63 -13.31
C LEU A 126 25.06 7.08 -14.78
N ASN A 127 24.00 7.68 -15.31
CA ASN A 127 23.99 8.19 -16.69
C ASN A 127 25.03 9.29 -16.89
N ALA A 128 25.21 10.20 -15.92
CA ALA A 128 26.25 11.21 -15.96
C ALA A 128 27.66 10.59 -15.92
N ALA A 129 27.86 9.57 -15.06
CA ALA A 129 29.14 8.86 -14.97
C ALA A 129 29.49 8.11 -16.27
N ILE A 130 28.51 7.44 -16.88
CA ILE A 130 28.66 6.76 -18.18
C ILE A 130 29.02 7.80 -19.25
N GLY A 131 28.28 8.90 -19.34
CA GLY A 131 28.52 9.96 -20.32
C GLY A 131 29.94 10.56 -20.19
N LEU A 132 30.35 10.86 -18.95
CA LEU A 132 31.67 11.41 -18.67
C LEU A 132 32.80 10.40 -19.00
N ALA A 133 32.68 9.16 -18.54
CA ALA A 133 33.65 8.12 -18.85
C ALA A 133 33.79 7.85 -20.37
N THR A 134 32.67 7.91 -21.10
CA THR A 134 32.66 7.70 -22.56
C THR A 134 33.30 8.86 -23.28
N SER A 135 33.04 10.12 -22.87
CA SER A 135 33.53 11.31 -23.57
C SER A 135 35.00 11.59 -23.29
N THR A 136 35.49 11.27 -22.09
CA THR A 136 36.88 11.53 -21.70
C THR A 136 37.81 10.34 -21.91
N GLY A 137 37.27 9.13 -21.98
CA GLY A 137 38.04 7.87 -21.97
C GLY A 137 38.63 7.53 -20.59
N GLU A 138 38.33 8.33 -19.55
CA GLU A 138 38.85 8.15 -18.21
C GLU A 138 37.93 7.26 -17.36
N SER A 139 38.49 6.58 -16.36
CA SER A 139 37.71 5.91 -15.34
C SER A 139 37.12 6.92 -14.35
N ILE A 140 35.86 6.80 -14.04
CA ILE A 140 35.10 7.68 -13.13
C ILE A 140 34.86 6.96 -11.80
N SER A 141 34.94 7.70 -10.68
CA SER A 141 34.59 7.13 -9.37
C SER A 141 33.09 6.91 -9.26
N TYR A 142 32.69 5.67 -9.03
CA TYR A 142 31.29 5.29 -8.79
C TYR A 142 31.22 4.26 -7.64
N ALA A 143 30.14 4.27 -6.86
CA ALA A 143 30.00 3.43 -5.68
C ALA A 143 28.85 2.43 -5.83
N ALA A 144 29.07 1.21 -5.42
CA ALA A 144 28.00 0.27 -5.09
C ALA A 144 27.34 0.70 -3.76
N ASP A 145 26.16 0.18 -3.50
CA ASP A 145 25.40 0.53 -2.32
C ASP A 145 26.12 0.13 -1.03
N GLY A 146 26.31 1.12 -0.14
CA GLY A 146 27.04 0.92 1.11
C GLY A 146 28.57 0.79 0.98
N GLU A 147 29.15 0.96 -0.22
CA GLU A 147 30.59 0.87 -0.45
C GLU A 147 31.22 2.24 -0.75
N ALA A 148 32.52 2.34 -0.58
CA ALA A 148 33.29 3.49 -1.06
C ALA A 148 33.39 3.45 -2.61
N GLY A 149 33.38 4.63 -3.23
CA GLY A 149 33.51 4.76 -4.67
C GLY A 149 34.86 4.20 -5.19
N THR A 150 34.77 3.42 -6.26
CA THR A 150 35.92 2.87 -6.97
C THR A 150 35.96 3.41 -8.39
N ARG A 151 37.17 3.49 -8.98
CA ARG A 151 37.31 3.95 -10.38
C ARG A 151 36.83 2.88 -11.33
N MET A 152 35.82 3.22 -12.12
CA MET A 152 35.17 2.32 -13.10
C MET A 152 35.31 2.87 -14.51
N THR A 153 35.55 1.99 -15.46
CA THR A 153 35.62 2.32 -16.89
C THR A 153 34.20 2.54 -17.45
N ALA A 154 34.09 3.17 -18.61
CA ALA A 154 32.82 3.32 -19.34
C ALA A 154 32.12 1.95 -19.57
N VAL A 155 32.89 0.89 -19.85
CA VAL A 155 32.35 -0.47 -20.06
C VAL A 155 31.70 -1.01 -18.77
N GLN A 156 32.36 -0.85 -17.62
CA GLN A 156 31.82 -1.32 -16.34
C GLN A 156 30.56 -0.54 -15.94
N LEU A 157 30.60 0.81 -16.08
CA LEU A 157 29.43 1.65 -15.80
C LEU A 157 28.26 1.32 -16.75
N SER A 158 28.54 1.09 -18.03
CA SER A 158 27.52 0.69 -19.02
C SER A 158 26.91 -0.67 -18.74
N ALA A 159 27.66 -1.61 -18.15
CA ALA A 159 27.13 -2.90 -17.73
C ALA A 159 26.07 -2.73 -16.61
N ILE A 160 26.35 -1.84 -15.63
CA ILE A 160 25.39 -1.49 -14.59
C ILE A 160 24.15 -0.81 -15.21
N GLY A 161 24.36 0.17 -16.10
CA GLY A 161 23.28 0.87 -16.80
C GLY A 161 22.40 -0.08 -17.61
N LYS A 162 23.00 -1.04 -18.31
CA LYS A 162 22.25 -2.07 -19.06
C LYS A 162 21.43 -2.96 -18.12
N ALA A 163 22.02 -3.45 -17.05
CA ALA A 163 21.31 -4.29 -16.08
C ALA A 163 20.12 -3.52 -15.47
N GLY A 164 20.31 -2.23 -15.11
CA GLY A 164 19.26 -1.38 -14.60
C GLY A 164 18.16 -1.10 -15.63
N TYR A 165 18.53 -0.88 -16.89
CA TYR A 165 17.56 -0.71 -17.97
C TYR A 165 16.72 -1.98 -18.18
N ASP A 166 17.37 -3.14 -18.27
CA ASP A 166 16.69 -4.42 -18.45
C ASP A 166 15.72 -4.70 -17.31
N TRP A 167 16.17 -4.50 -16.05
CA TRP A 167 15.31 -4.65 -14.87
C TRP A 167 14.11 -3.69 -14.89
N GLY A 168 14.33 -2.43 -15.16
CA GLY A 168 13.27 -1.44 -15.28
C GLY A 168 12.29 -1.77 -16.41
N TYR A 169 12.76 -2.31 -17.53
CA TYR A 169 11.92 -2.75 -18.63
C TYR A 169 11.06 -3.96 -18.25
N VAL A 170 11.65 -4.96 -17.57
CA VAL A 170 10.93 -6.13 -17.04
C VAL A 170 9.82 -5.70 -16.08
N CYS A 171 10.15 -4.87 -15.08
CA CYS A 171 9.17 -4.40 -14.09
C CYS A 171 8.01 -3.64 -14.74
N ARG A 172 8.28 -2.72 -15.68
CA ARG A 172 7.24 -1.94 -16.36
C ARG A 172 6.39 -2.80 -17.29
N SER A 173 6.98 -3.74 -18.01
CA SER A 173 6.23 -4.67 -18.86
C SER A 173 5.30 -5.56 -18.03
N TYR A 174 5.81 -6.10 -16.94
CA TYR A 174 5.02 -6.90 -15.99
C TYR A 174 3.89 -6.08 -15.34
N TYR A 175 4.18 -4.85 -14.88
CA TYR A 175 3.18 -3.92 -14.37
C TYR A 175 2.07 -3.64 -15.38
N GLY A 176 2.41 -3.38 -16.65
CA GLY A 176 1.42 -3.12 -17.70
C GLY A 176 0.45 -4.29 -17.89
N LEU A 177 0.93 -5.52 -17.73
CA LEU A 177 0.09 -6.72 -17.83
C LEU A 177 -0.73 -6.97 -16.56
N LEU A 178 -0.19 -6.69 -15.37
CA LEU A 178 -0.97 -6.65 -14.13
C LEU A 178 -2.09 -5.61 -14.22
N TYR A 179 -1.80 -4.41 -14.72
CA TYR A 179 -2.81 -3.39 -14.96
C TYR A 179 -3.90 -3.88 -15.92
N THR A 180 -3.52 -4.54 -17.02
CA THR A 180 -4.49 -5.15 -17.95
C THR A 180 -5.36 -6.18 -17.25
N TRP A 181 -4.80 -7.02 -16.37
CA TRP A 181 -5.56 -7.97 -15.56
C TRP A 181 -6.54 -7.26 -14.64
N VAL A 182 -6.09 -6.25 -13.88
CA VAL A 182 -6.95 -5.43 -13.02
C VAL A 182 -8.13 -4.84 -13.78
N GLN A 183 -7.92 -4.35 -15.03
CA GLN A 183 -9.03 -3.79 -15.84
C GLN A 183 -10.03 -4.85 -16.33
N ARG A 184 -9.59 -6.09 -16.55
CA ARG A 184 -10.45 -7.21 -16.98
C ARG A 184 -11.25 -7.84 -15.83
N GLU A 185 -10.72 -7.78 -14.59
CA GLU A 185 -11.34 -8.42 -13.42
C GLU A 185 -12.60 -7.65 -12.99
N THR A 186 -13.66 -8.39 -12.65
CA THR A 186 -14.95 -7.86 -12.21
C THR A 186 -15.28 -8.22 -10.75
N ASP A 187 -14.54 -9.14 -10.18
CA ASP A 187 -14.68 -9.60 -8.80
C ASP A 187 -13.78 -8.76 -7.89
N THR A 188 -14.37 -8.06 -6.92
CA THR A 188 -13.65 -7.17 -6.00
C THR A 188 -12.70 -7.92 -5.07
N ASP A 189 -13.01 -9.16 -4.68
CA ASP A 189 -12.15 -9.97 -3.83
C ASP A 189 -10.92 -10.46 -4.60
N LYS A 190 -11.09 -10.81 -5.87
CA LYS A 190 -9.97 -11.15 -6.75
C LYS A 190 -9.10 -9.93 -7.03
N LEU A 191 -9.71 -8.75 -7.23
CA LEU A 191 -8.94 -7.49 -7.36
C LEU A 191 -8.10 -7.20 -6.12
N ALA A 192 -8.61 -7.48 -4.92
CA ALA A 192 -7.87 -7.33 -3.68
C ALA A 192 -6.64 -8.26 -3.61
N ALA A 193 -6.71 -9.42 -4.24
CA ALA A 193 -5.63 -10.41 -4.26
C ALA A 193 -4.53 -10.11 -5.31
N ILE A 194 -4.81 -9.29 -6.33
CA ILE A 194 -3.81 -8.93 -7.35
C ILE A 194 -2.77 -7.99 -6.75
N HIS A 195 -1.51 -8.39 -6.79
CA HIS A 195 -0.37 -7.60 -6.33
C HIS A 195 0.83 -7.74 -7.26
N PHE A 196 1.83 -6.89 -7.12
CA PHE A 196 3.10 -7.07 -7.82
C PHE A 196 3.80 -8.32 -7.27
N GLY A 197 4.06 -9.30 -8.14
CA GLY A 197 4.49 -10.66 -7.77
C GLY A 197 3.41 -11.73 -8.01
N SER A 198 2.15 -11.35 -8.31
CA SER A 198 1.09 -12.31 -8.67
C SER A 198 1.43 -13.07 -9.95
N VAL A 199 1.12 -14.35 -9.99
CA VAL A 199 1.26 -15.14 -11.23
C VAL A 199 0.23 -14.64 -12.24
N LEU A 200 0.70 -14.13 -13.38
CA LEU A 200 -0.17 -13.65 -14.44
C LEU A 200 -1.01 -14.80 -15.03
N PRO A 201 -2.25 -14.51 -15.48
CA PRO A 201 -2.98 -15.41 -16.37
C PRO A 201 -2.15 -15.84 -17.58
N ASP A 202 -2.36 -17.05 -18.08
CA ASP A 202 -1.52 -17.68 -19.12
C ASP A 202 -1.35 -16.80 -20.37
N ASP A 203 -2.42 -16.15 -20.84
CA ASP A 203 -2.39 -15.26 -22.00
C ASP A 203 -1.50 -14.03 -21.77
N LEU A 204 -1.53 -13.48 -20.57
CA LEU A 204 -0.69 -12.34 -20.18
C LEU A 204 0.76 -12.78 -19.92
N MET A 205 0.97 -13.96 -19.35
CA MET A 205 2.29 -14.52 -19.16
C MET A 205 2.98 -14.80 -20.51
N GLN A 206 2.24 -15.35 -21.48
CA GLN A 206 2.74 -15.53 -22.83
C GLN A 206 3.11 -14.19 -23.49
N THR A 207 2.28 -13.18 -23.28
CA THR A 207 2.54 -11.81 -23.78
C THR A 207 3.82 -11.24 -23.13
N LEU A 208 4.01 -11.40 -21.81
CA LEU A 208 5.23 -10.97 -21.12
C LEU A 208 6.46 -11.65 -21.72
N THR A 209 6.41 -12.97 -21.84
CA THR A 209 7.53 -13.77 -22.37
C THR A 209 7.92 -13.34 -23.76
N SER A 210 6.94 -13.16 -24.67
CA SER A 210 7.20 -12.73 -26.04
C SER A 210 7.73 -11.30 -26.14
N THR A 211 7.21 -10.38 -25.31
CA THR A 211 7.66 -8.99 -25.24
C THR A 211 9.12 -8.91 -24.79
N LEU A 212 9.49 -9.62 -23.74
CA LEU A 212 10.85 -9.62 -23.22
C LEU A 212 11.82 -10.32 -24.18
N ALA A 213 11.42 -11.42 -24.78
CA ALA A 213 12.22 -12.10 -25.81
C ALA A 213 12.48 -11.19 -27.01
N GLY A 214 11.47 -10.42 -27.47
CA GLY A 214 11.63 -9.43 -28.53
C GLY A 214 12.62 -8.30 -28.18
N ALA A 215 12.77 -7.99 -26.89
CA ALA A 215 13.78 -7.04 -26.40
C ALA A 215 15.15 -7.69 -26.08
N GLY A 216 15.32 -9.00 -26.34
CA GLY A 216 16.53 -9.73 -26.01
C GLY A 216 16.74 -9.97 -24.51
N ILE A 217 15.68 -9.92 -23.72
CA ILE A 217 15.71 -10.10 -22.26
C ILE A 217 15.16 -11.48 -21.91
N ASP A 218 15.96 -12.26 -21.19
CA ASP A 218 15.57 -13.57 -20.68
C ASP A 218 14.82 -13.42 -19.34
N LEU A 219 13.52 -13.70 -19.35
CA LEU A 219 12.65 -13.61 -18.16
C LEU A 219 13.13 -14.50 -17.01
N SER A 220 13.76 -15.65 -17.31
CA SER A 220 14.19 -16.60 -16.27
C SER A 220 15.17 -15.98 -15.25
N LYS A 221 15.97 -14.99 -15.69
CA LYS A 221 16.90 -14.24 -14.84
C LYS A 221 16.24 -13.35 -13.81
N TYR A 222 14.98 -12.99 -14.04
CA TYR A 222 14.24 -12.01 -13.23
C TYR A 222 13.04 -12.61 -12.49
N ALA A 223 12.66 -13.87 -12.81
CA ALA A 223 11.46 -14.50 -12.25
C ALA A 223 11.43 -14.51 -10.73
N ALA A 224 12.55 -14.85 -10.08
CA ALA A 224 12.65 -14.83 -8.62
C ALA A 224 12.50 -13.42 -8.04
N ALA A 225 13.07 -12.41 -8.69
CA ALA A 225 12.98 -11.01 -8.23
C ALA A 225 11.58 -10.40 -8.42
N LEU A 226 10.81 -10.87 -9.42
CA LEU A 226 9.42 -10.44 -9.60
C LEU A 226 8.49 -11.05 -8.55
N SER A 227 8.84 -12.18 -7.95
CA SER A 227 8.02 -12.91 -6.96
C SER A 227 8.36 -12.58 -5.50
N ALA A 228 9.37 -11.75 -5.26
CA ALA A 228 9.82 -11.33 -3.93
C ALA A 228 9.10 -10.07 -3.48
#